data_d57df7f9912c24c3e4fa231be5a0fe6d
#
_entry.id   d57df7f9912c24c3e4fa231be5a0fe6d
#
_cell.length_a   1.000
_cell.length_b   1.000
_cell.length_c   1.000
_cell.angle_alpha   90.00
_cell.angle_beta   90.00
_cell.angle_gamma   90.00
#
_symmetry.space_group_name_H-M   'P 1'
#
loop_
_entity.id
_entity.type
_entity.pdbx_description
1 polymer ?
#
loop_
_entity_poly.entity_id
_entity_poly.type
_entity_poly.pdbx_seq_one_letter_code
_entity_poly.pdbx_strand_id
1 'polypeptide(L)'
;VKISSLKDEINIINNRQSFDVLVLKDKYKVALVTGSPNKNTSIFKKVLINNSRIELAHYVRMNETKFKPDIKNFWSTSYELIIFDNYPIKPLSDNFIRILGKKILSQKSAIMLVVGPNQRNNSLKGITPIFGTNLLDTLAESEPLFWEFSNNDISYQMDLPPLIQKYNLSGTGPLADSLAIFDSGSPLWLQNQIGETRSTIFNAPDIHSLYYYKIQESKHNLFLTIIDKSTGWLLKSDGASEKYFRFNKDRYQQGEMIYITGSQPFKNFNENQAVNLKIYNGKSSLFSKEITFNVESNRWEGEFRAPSKGKYDFQLFLGLNETPIQNGKFEVVESQIELSNVYLNEKLLKLISNKSEGRYYLWKDRDELFNSITKKVKSEFKENYIRFNQNKFFIFLILLLLTVEWTIRKTRGLS
;
A
#
# COMPACT_ATOMS: atom_id res chain seq x y z
N VAL A 1 -10.07 25.73 12.41
CA VAL A 1 -9.46 26.94 12.95
C VAL A 1 -10.43 28.11 12.75
N LYS A 2 -10.63 28.92 13.78
CA LYS A 2 -11.47 30.13 13.74
C LYS A 2 -10.69 31.27 14.36
N ILE A 3 -10.60 32.39 13.67
CA ILE A 3 -9.97 33.62 14.15
C ILE A 3 -11.11 34.59 14.47
N SER A 4 -10.99 35.37 15.55
CA SER A 4 -11.97 36.42 15.88
C SER A 4 -11.90 37.54 14.83
N SER A 5 -13.07 38.02 14.41
CA SER A 5 -13.15 39.12 13.48
C SER A 5 -12.66 40.42 14.13
N LEU A 6 -11.96 41.25 13.35
CA LEU A 6 -11.56 42.61 13.72
C LEU A 6 -12.75 43.56 13.51
N LYS A 7 -12.67 44.72 14.20
CA LYS A 7 -13.67 45.76 14.10
C LYS A 7 -13.59 46.38 12.74
N ASP A 8 -14.22 46.37 11.78
CA ASP A 8 -14.15 46.88 10.40
C ASP A 8 -13.65 45.85 9.35
N GLU A 9 -13.69 44.58 9.67
CA GLU A 9 -13.33 43.52 8.74
C GLU A 9 -14.48 43.28 7.74
N ILE A 10 -14.22 43.54 6.46
CA ILE A 10 -15.21 43.45 5.37
C ILE A 10 -15.51 41.99 5.02
N ASN A 11 -14.54 41.08 5.18
CA ASN A 11 -14.68 39.67 4.85
C ASN A 11 -14.40 38.77 6.06
N ILE A 12 -15.45 38.33 6.72
CA ILE A 12 -15.39 37.43 7.87
C ILE A 12 -15.40 35.95 7.50
N ILE A 13 -15.57 35.59 6.21
CA ILE A 13 -15.66 34.22 5.73
C ILE A 13 -14.27 33.58 5.78
N ASN A 14 -13.22 34.33 5.51
CA ASN A 14 -11.83 33.87 5.58
C ASN A 14 -11.32 33.64 7.00
N ASN A 15 -12.06 34.10 8.02
CA ASN A 15 -11.72 33.87 9.44
C ASN A 15 -12.01 32.45 9.92
N ARG A 16 -12.62 31.63 9.08
CA ARG A 16 -12.90 30.22 9.38
C ARG A 16 -12.34 29.34 8.29
N GLN A 17 -11.39 28.50 8.64
CA GLN A 17 -10.88 27.45 7.78
C GLN A 17 -11.08 26.10 8.45
N SER A 18 -11.76 25.19 7.75
CA SER A 18 -11.88 23.79 8.14
C SER A 18 -10.90 22.98 7.31
N PHE A 19 -10.21 22.06 7.95
CA PHE A 19 -9.40 21.06 7.29
C PHE A 19 -9.64 19.73 7.97
N ASP A 20 -9.74 18.70 7.17
CA ASP A 20 -9.89 17.34 7.65
C ASP A 20 -8.50 16.73 7.83
N VAL A 21 -8.21 16.26 9.03
CA VAL A 21 -6.98 15.54 9.32
C VAL A 21 -7.34 14.06 9.38
N LEU A 22 -6.92 13.31 8.38
CA LEU A 22 -6.97 11.87 8.44
C LEU A 22 -5.88 11.41 9.41
N VAL A 23 -6.26 11.12 10.65
CA VAL A 23 -5.37 10.45 11.60
C VAL A 23 -5.30 8.99 11.19
N LEU A 24 -4.35 8.68 10.33
CA LEU A 24 -4.00 7.28 10.08
C LEU A 24 -3.50 6.72 11.41
N LYS A 25 -4.02 5.56 11.82
CA LYS A 25 -3.41 4.81 12.93
C LYS A 25 -1.96 4.58 12.53
N ASP A 26 -1.04 5.21 13.25
CA ASP A 26 0.34 5.39 12.80
C ASP A 26 1.00 4.07 12.42
N LYS A 27 0.90 3.06 13.25
CA LYS A 27 1.43 1.72 12.95
C LYS A 27 0.74 0.67 13.82
N TYR A 28 0.63 -0.53 13.28
CA TYR A 28 0.24 -1.70 14.06
C TYR A 28 1.44 -2.18 14.85
N LYS A 29 1.32 -2.28 16.17
CA LYS A 29 2.35 -2.86 17.02
C LYS A 29 2.32 -4.37 16.91
N VAL A 30 3.37 -4.93 16.37
CA VAL A 30 3.52 -6.38 16.14
C VAL A 30 4.66 -6.92 16.99
N ALA A 31 4.38 -7.94 17.79
CA ALA A 31 5.42 -8.68 18.52
C ALA A 31 5.81 -9.94 17.73
N LEU A 32 7.08 -10.11 17.44
CA LEU A 32 7.65 -11.35 16.93
C LEU A 32 8.41 -12.05 18.07
N VAL A 33 7.90 -13.17 18.55
CA VAL A 33 8.51 -13.97 19.62
C VAL A 33 9.16 -15.20 19.02
N THR A 34 10.48 -15.20 18.95
CA THR A 34 11.27 -16.29 18.36
C THR A 34 11.87 -17.18 19.41
N GLY A 35 11.58 -18.49 19.33
CA GLY A 35 12.13 -19.49 20.23
C GLY A 35 13.57 -19.88 19.90
N SER A 36 13.83 -20.16 18.65
CA SER A 36 15.17 -20.40 18.10
C SER A 36 15.25 -19.80 16.71
N PRO A 37 16.12 -18.81 16.46
CA PRO A 37 16.27 -18.18 15.17
C PRO A 37 16.60 -19.18 14.06
N ASN A 38 15.95 -19.03 12.93
CA ASN A 38 16.13 -19.86 11.76
C ASN A 38 15.92 -19.03 10.47
N LYS A 39 15.86 -19.69 9.32
CA LYS A 39 15.63 -18.98 8.03
C LYS A 39 14.27 -18.30 7.97
N ASN A 40 13.20 -18.90 8.54
CA ASN A 40 11.89 -18.26 8.63
C ASN A 40 11.99 -16.95 9.39
N THR A 41 12.66 -16.93 10.56
CA THR A 41 12.86 -15.73 11.38
C THR A 41 13.43 -14.58 10.58
N SER A 42 14.46 -14.84 9.79
CA SER A 42 15.16 -13.81 9.00
C SER A 42 14.25 -13.22 7.95
N ILE A 43 13.47 -14.05 7.26
CA ILE A 43 12.57 -13.62 6.19
C ILE A 43 11.35 -12.91 6.76
N PHE A 44 10.69 -13.47 7.78
CA PHE A 44 9.58 -12.80 8.45
C PHE A 44 9.98 -11.43 8.99
N LYS A 45 11.12 -11.36 9.67
CA LYS A 45 11.64 -10.08 10.17
C LYS A 45 11.84 -9.07 9.04
N LYS A 46 12.46 -9.49 7.93
CA LYS A 46 12.68 -8.64 6.76
C LYS A 46 11.36 -8.12 6.17
N VAL A 47 10.38 -8.99 6.00
CA VAL A 47 9.07 -8.63 5.43
C VAL A 47 8.32 -7.68 6.35
N LEU A 48 8.28 -7.96 7.65
CA LEU A 48 7.56 -7.12 8.63
C LEU A 48 8.20 -5.74 8.79
N ILE A 49 9.53 -5.64 8.80
CA ILE A 49 10.23 -4.34 8.90
C ILE A 49 10.00 -3.48 7.66
N ASN A 50 9.94 -4.09 6.49
CA ASN A 50 9.72 -3.37 5.24
C ASN A 50 8.28 -2.88 5.08
N ASN A 51 7.35 -3.35 5.88
CA ASN A 51 5.99 -2.86 5.90
C ASN A 51 5.90 -1.57 6.74
N SER A 52 5.69 -0.44 6.07
CA SER A 52 5.62 0.89 6.70
C SER A 52 4.50 1.03 7.74
N ARG A 53 3.49 0.14 7.72
CA ARG A 53 2.37 0.11 8.66
C ARG A 53 2.65 -0.71 9.91
N ILE A 54 3.83 -1.33 10.03
CA ILE A 54 4.17 -2.20 11.16
C ILE A 54 5.27 -1.57 11.99
N GLU A 55 5.05 -1.52 13.30
CA GLU A 55 6.07 -1.29 14.32
C GLU A 55 6.41 -2.63 14.94
N LEU A 56 7.57 -3.19 14.58
CA LEU A 56 7.96 -4.53 14.97
C LEU A 56 8.81 -4.53 16.24
N ALA A 57 8.36 -5.23 17.28
CA ALA A 57 9.15 -5.62 18.45
C ALA A 57 9.56 -7.09 18.33
N HIS A 58 10.84 -7.38 18.24
CA HIS A 58 11.34 -8.74 18.05
C HIS A 58 12.03 -9.26 19.32
N TYR A 59 11.44 -10.27 19.95
CA TYR A 59 11.92 -10.93 21.17
C TYR A 59 12.52 -12.28 20.82
N VAL A 60 13.83 -12.39 20.98
CA VAL A 60 14.58 -13.64 20.72
C VAL A 60 14.90 -14.33 22.03
N ARG A 61 14.49 -15.60 22.16
CA ARG A 61 14.83 -16.42 23.31
C ARG A 61 16.31 -16.76 23.28
N MET A 62 17.00 -16.41 24.35
CA MET A 62 18.43 -16.72 24.55
C MET A 62 18.63 -18.01 25.35
N ASN A 63 17.78 -18.24 26.36
CA ASN A 63 17.71 -19.47 27.15
C ASN A 63 16.29 -19.64 27.71
N GLU A 64 16.10 -20.53 28.69
CA GLU A 64 14.75 -20.85 29.20
C GLU A 64 14.00 -19.64 29.78
N THR A 65 14.73 -18.71 30.37
CA THR A 65 14.14 -17.55 31.08
C THR A 65 14.50 -16.21 30.49
N LYS A 66 15.51 -16.13 29.62
CA LYS A 66 16.02 -14.87 29.07
C LYS A 66 15.66 -14.67 27.61
N PHE A 67 15.21 -13.48 27.32
CA PHE A 67 14.97 -12.98 25.95
C PHE A 67 15.78 -11.70 25.70
N LYS A 68 16.02 -11.41 24.44
CA LYS A 68 16.63 -10.16 23.98
C LYS A 68 15.70 -9.52 22.95
N PRO A 69 15.17 -8.30 23.16
CA PRO A 69 15.17 -7.54 24.42
C PRO A 69 14.44 -8.25 25.58
N ASP A 70 14.45 -7.65 26.77
CA ASP A 70 13.82 -8.24 27.97
C ASP A 70 12.33 -8.49 27.71
N ILE A 71 11.87 -9.71 28.03
CA ILE A 71 10.48 -10.14 27.84
C ILE A 71 9.49 -9.36 28.71
N LYS A 72 9.95 -8.63 29.72
CA LYS A 72 9.10 -7.74 30.52
C LYS A 72 8.40 -6.70 29.65
N ASN A 73 9.09 -6.19 28.63
CA ASN A 73 8.52 -5.24 27.69
C ASN A 73 7.38 -5.85 26.87
N PHE A 74 7.45 -7.14 26.54
CA PHE A 74 6.34 -7.84 25.88
C PHE A 74 5.09 -7.85 26.75
N TRP A 75 5.24 -8.06 28.07
CA TRP A 75 4.08 -8.13 28.97
C TRP A 75 3.44 -6.76 29.22
N SER A 76 4.23 -5.70 29.27
CA SER A 76 3.74 -4.33 29.52
C SER A 76 3.17 -3.62 28.29
N THR A 77 3.54 -4.06 27.09
CA THR A 77 3.12 -3.43 25.83
C THR A 77 1.88 -4.14 25.25
N SER A 78 0.95 -3.37 24.70
CA SER A 78 -0.18 -3.90 23.93
C SER A 78 0.24 -4.09 22.48
N TYR A 79 -0.10 -5.27 21.92
CA TYR A 79 0.18 -5.63 20.54
C TYR A 79 -1.13 -5.99 19.83
N GLU A 80 -1.29 -5.52 18.60
CA GLU A 80 -2.41 -5.92 17.74
C GLU A 80 -2.20 -7.33 17.15
N LEU A 81 -0.94 -7.71 16.93
CA LEU A 81 -0.57 -9.04 16.43
C LEU A 81 0.63 -9.58 17.20
N ILE A 82 0.54 -10.82 17.62
CA ILE A 82 1.64 -11.56 18.24
C ILE A 82 1.98 -12.75 17.34
N ILE A 83 3.21 -12.78 16.85
CA ILE A 83 3.73 -13.85 15.98
C ILE A 83 4.66 -14.73 16.80
N PHE A 84 4.36 -16.01 16.89
CA PHE A 84 5.21 -17.02 17.50
C PHE A 84 5.96 -17.74 16.39
N ASP A 85 7.25 -17.51 16.28
CA ASP A 85 8.13 -18.12 15.30
C ASP A 85 9.04 -19.16 15.98
N ASN A 86 8.88 -20.43 15.60
CA ASN A 86 9.62 -21.54 16.22
C ASN A 86 9.55 -21.47 17.77
N TYR A 87 8.41 -21.09 18.30
CA TYR A 87 8.14 -20.92 19.72
C TYR A 87 6.73 -21.46 20.06
N PRO A 88 6.56 -22.17 21.19
CA PRO A 88 7.58 -22.59 22.17
C PRO A 88 8.44 -23.77 21.71
N ILE A 89 9.70 -23.85 22.16
CA ILE A 89 10.60 -24.97 21.87
C ILE A 89 10.39 -26.13 22.87
N LYS A 90 9.98 -25.78 24.09
CA LYS A 90 9.63 -26.70 25.17
C LYS A 90 8.23 -26.43 25.65
N PRO A 91 7.52 -27.37 26.26
CA PRO A 91 6.23 -27.15 26.86
C PRO A 91 6.24 -25.94 27.79
N LEU A 92 5.24 -25.07 27.68
CA LEU A 92 5.04 -23.97 28.59
C LEU A 92 4.30 -24.44 29.85
N SER A 93 4.55 -23.79 30.98
CA SER A 93 3.78 -24.06 32.20
C SER A 93 2.33 -23.58 32.05
N ASP A 94 1.39 -24.25 32.70
CA ASP A 94 -0.04 -23.90 32.67
C ASP A 94 -0.28 -22.47 33.12
N ASN A 95 0.50 -21.99 34.12
CA ASN A 95 0.40 -20.62 34.58
C ASN A 95 0.81 -19.61 33.47
N PHE A 96 1.88 -19.91 32.73
CA PHE A 96 2.31 -19.06 31.61
C PHE A 96 1.26 -19.04 30.50
N ILE A 97 0.71 -20.21 30.14
CA ILE A 97 -0.34 -20.34 29.12
C ILE A 97 -1.57 -19.53 29.52
N ARG A 98 -1.99 -19.59 30.78
CA ARG A 98 -3.12 -18.83 31.32
C ARG A 98 -2.87 -17.33 31.25
N ILE A 99 -1.67 -16.84 31.63
CA ILE A 99 -1.32 -15.42 31.59
C ILE A 99 -1.28 -14.93 30.13
N LEU A 100 -0.70 -15.73 29.23
CA LEU A 100 -0.63 -15.43 27.80
C LEU A 100 -2.05 -15.34 27.19
N GLY A 101 -2.89 -16.33 27.47
CA GLY A 101 -4.28 -16.32 27.02
C GLY A 101 -5.06 -15.10 27.53
N LYS A 102 -4.89 -14.74 28.81
CA LYS A 102 -5.49 -13.53 29.39
C LYS A 102 -4.99 -12.25 28.68
N LYS A 103 -3.69 -12.16 28.37
CA LYS A 103 -3.14 -11.02 27.64
C LYS A 103 -3.76 -10.92 26.24
N ILE A 104 -3.80 -12.01 25.50
CA ILE A 104 -4.35 -12.06 24.13
C ILE A 104 -5.83 -11.61 24.12
N LEU A 105 -6.63 -12.18 25.02
CA LEU A 105 -8.05 -11.85 25.12
C LEU A 105 -8.32 -10.41 25.56
N SER A 106 -7.59 -9.94 26.60
CA SER A 106 -7.80 -8.59 27.12
C SER A 106 -7.39 -7.48 26.16
N GLN A 107 -6.40 -7.76 25.31
CA GLN A 107 -5.90 -6.81 24.31
C GLN A 107 -6.56 -7.00 22.93
N LYS A 108 -7.40 -8.04 22.78
CA LYS A 108 -7.97 -8.46 21.48
C LYS A 108 -6.89 -8.66 20.41
N SER A 109 -5.74 -9.16 20.83
CA SER A 109 -4.61 -9.39 19.96
C SER A 109 -4.91 -10.54 18.99
N ALA A 110 -4.60 -10.36 17.70
CA ALA A 110 -4.52 -11.47 16.79
C ALA A 110 -3.23 -12.26 17.03
N ILE A 111 -3.22 -13.53 16.65
CA ILE A 111 -2.07 -14.41 16.87
C ILE A 111 -1.70 -15.19 15.60
N MET A 112 -0.40 -15.35 15.39
CA MET A 112 0.14 -16.17 14.30
C MET A 112 1.17 -17.16 14.86
N LEU A 113 1.09 -18.40 14.45
CA LEU A 113 2.08 -19.42 14.74
C LEU A 113 2.78 -19.82 13.44
N VAL A 114 4.09 -19.66 13.42
CA VAL A 114 4.97 -20.20 12.37
C VAL A 114 5.73 -21.35 12.98
N VAL A 115 5.37 -22.56 12.58
CA VAL A 115 6.02 -23.77 13.06
C VAL A 115 7.47 -23.78 12.59
N GLY A 116 8.36 -24.18 13.47
CA GLY A 116 9.79 -24.19 13.20
C GLY A 116 10.47 -25.53 13.48
N PRO A 117 11.73 -25.69 13.02
CA PRO A 117 12.44 -26.96 13.10
C PRO A 117 12.75 -27.41 14.53
N ASN A 118 12.93 -26.48 15.47
CA ASN A 118 13.36 -26.79 16.83
C ASN A 118 12.19 -27.05 17.80
N GLN A 119 10.94 -26.96 17.38
CA GLN A 119 9.79 -27.30 18.19
C GLN A 119 9.74 -28.80 18.43
N ARG A 120 9.63 -29.20 19.70
CA ARG A 120 9.50 -30.61 20.10
C ARG A 120 8.04 -31.04 20.09
N ASN A 121 7.81 -32.34 20.06
CA ASN A 121 6.50 -32.95 19.96
C ASN A 121 5.47 -32.43 20.98
N ASN A 122 5.87 -32.18 22.20
CA ASN A 122 4.98 -31.70 23.26
C ASN A 122 4.96 -30.16 23.42
N SER A 123 5.77 -29.42 22.64
CA SER A 123 5.91 -27.99 22.87
C SER A 123 4.63 -27.20 22.56
N LEU A 124 3.84 -27.64 21.60
CA LEU A 124 2.58 -26.98 21.18
C LEU A 124 1.35 -27.43 21.97
N LYS A 125 1.40 -28.58 22.69
CA LYS A 125 0.21 -29.20 23.30
C LYS A 125 -0.64 -28.27 24.16
N GLY A 126 -0.01 -27.35 24.89
CA GLY A 126 -0.74 -26.41 25.75
C GLY A 126 -1.15 -25.12 25.06
N ILE A 127 -0.52 -24.76 23.93
CA ILE A 127 -0.79 -23.49 23.26
C ILE A 127 -1.79 -23.61 22.10
N THR A 128 -1.93 -24.79 21.49
CA THR A 128 -2.83 -25.03 20.34
C THR A 128 -4.28 -24.66 20.61
N PRO A 129 -4.87 -24.83 21.81
CA PRO A 129 -6.23 -24.38 22.08
C PRO A 129 -6.44 -22.87 21.94
N ILE A 130 -5.40 -22.05 22.20
CA ILE A 130 -5.47 -20.59 22.03
C ILE A 130 -5.63 -20.23 20.55
N PHE A 131 -5.09 -21.08 19.66
CA PHE A 131 -5.24 -20.93 18.20
C PHE A 131 -6.52 -21.57 17.64
N GLY A 132 -7.32 -22.22 18.48
CA GLY A 132 -8.50 -22.96 18.02
C GLY A 132 -8.13 -24.17 17.18
N THR A 133 -7.11 -24.92 17.60
CA THR A 133 -6.57 -26.03 16.84
C THR A 133 -6.30 -27.21 17.77
N ASN A 134 -6.61 -28.41 17.32
CA ASN A 134 -6.20 -29.64 17.97
C ASN A 134 -4.92 -30.16 17.32
N LEU A 135 -3.98 -30.54 18.16
CA LEU A 135 -2.83 -31.34 17.77
C LEU A 135 -3.22 -32.82 17.84
N LEU A 136 -3.36 -33.44 16.67
CA LEU A 136 -3.77 -34.83 16.58
C LEU A 136 -2.59 -35.76 16.88
N ASP A 137 -1.47 -35.53 16.20
CA ASP A 137 -0.25 -36.27 16.38
C ASP A 137 0.96 -35.46 15.92
N THR A 138 2.15 -35.94 16.24
CA THR A 138 3.42 -35.38 15.82
C THR A 138 4.13 -36.38 14.91
N LEU A 139 4.55 -35.88 13.75
CA LEU A 139 5.27 -36.73 12.80
C LEU A 139 6.71 -36.89 13.26
N ALA A 140 7.17 -38.15 13.34
CA ALA A 140 8.51 -38.45 13.83
C ALA A 140 9.60 -38.01 12.83
N GLU A 141 9.35 -38.25 11.56
CA GLU A 141 10.17 -37.78 10.43
C GLU A 141 9.24 -37.26 9.36
N SER A 142 9.53 -36.08 8.84
CA SER A 142 8.70 -35.45 7.83
C SER A 142 9.48 -35.31 6.54
N GLU A 143 9.10 -36.09 5.55
CA GLU A 143 9.50 -35.82 4.15
C GLU A 143 8.74 -34.64 3.61
N PRO A 144 9.32 -33.92 2.62
CA PRO A 144 8.59 -32.87 1.92
C PRO A 144 7.36 -33.46 1.22
N LEU A 145 6.19 -32.84 1.45
CA LEU A 145 4.91 -33.23 0.85
C LEU A 145 4.46 -32.15 -0.14
N PHE A 146 3.75 -32.62 -1.16
CA PHE A 146 3.01 -31.69 -1.99
C PHE A 146 1.83 -31.10 -1.22
N TRP A 147 1.38 -29.97 -1.65
CA TRP A 147 0.29 -29.23 -1.04
C TRP A 147 -0.43 -28.37 -2.07
N GLU A 148 -1.66 -28.01 -1.80
CA GLU A 148 -2.49 -27.20 -2.67
C GLU A 148 -3.27 -26.16 -1.87
N PHE A 149 -3.74 -25.12 -2.54
CA PHE A 149 -4.69 -24.21 -1.95
C PHE A 149 -6.09 -24.82 -1.96
N SER A 150 -6.81 -24.73 -0.84
CA SER A 150 -8.16 -25.33 -0.70
C SER A 150 -9.21 -24.67 -1.58
N ASN A 151 -9.01 -23.40 -1.95
CA ASN A 151 -9.91 -22.67 -2.84
C ASN A 151 -9.24 -22.54 -4.22
N ASN A 152 -9.97 -22.88 -5.28
CA ASN A 152 -9.58 -22.67 -6.68
C ASN A 152 -9.35 -21.20 -7.05
N ASP A 153 -9.53 -20.29 -6.12
CA ASP A 153 -9.32 -18.85 -6.27
C ASP A 153 -7.85 -18.47 -6.48
N ILE A 154 -6.92 -19.35 -6.10
CA ILE A 154 -5.53 -19.30 -6.48
C ILE A 154 -5.29 -20.42 -7.50
N SER A 155 -6.02 -20.37 -8.60
CA SER A 155 -5.83 -21.26 -9.75
C SER A 155 -4.56 -20.89 -10.51
N TYR A 156 -3.44 -20.91 -9.79
CA TYR A 156 -2.16 -21.01 -10.44
C TYR A 156 -1.98 -22.47 -10.83
N GLN A 157 -2.00 -22.77 -12.10
CA GLN A 157 -1.38 -23.97 -12.64
C GLN A 157 0.12 -23.89 -12.36
N MET A 158 0.51 -24.10 -11.11
CA MET A 158 1.87 -23.96 -10.66
C MET A 158 2.31 -25.23 -9.98
N ASP A 159 3.46 -25.73 -10.38
CA ASP A 159 4.19 -26.72 -9.62
C ASP A 159 4.69 -26.08 -8.33
N LEU A 160 3.88 -26.11 -7.28
CA LEU A 160 4.25 -25.57 -5.97
C LEU A 160 5.39 -26.41 -5.38
N PRO A 161 6.44 -25.78 -4.81
CA PRO A 161 7.51 -26.54 -4.20
C PRO A 161 6.99 -27.32 -2.99
N PRO A 162 7.37 -28.59 -2.83
CA PRO A 162 6.97 -29.37 -1.67
C PRO A 162 7.52 -28.75 -0.38
N LEU A 163 6.75 -28.88 0.69
CA LEU A 163 7.10 -28.36 2.02
C LEU A 163 7.05 -29.45 3.07
N ILE A 164 7.80 -29.26 4.14
CA ILE A 164 7.84 -30.22 5.25
C ILE A 164 6.62 -30.01 6.15
N GLN A 165 5.80 -31.02 6.31
CA GLN A 165 4.74 -31.04 7.32
C GLN A 165 5.34 -31.39 8.68
N LYS A 166 5.14 -30.53 9.71
CA LYS A 166 5.68 -30.80 11.05
C LYS A 166 4.70 -31.51 11.97
N TYR A 167 3.43 -31.13 11.91
CA TYR A 167 2.39 -31.62 12.81
C TYR A 167 1.16 -32.09 12.03
N ASN A 168 0.45 -33.05 12.64
CA ASN A 168 -0.89 -33.37 12.18
C ASN A 168 -1.89 -32.54 12.99
N LEU A 169 -2.50 -31.56 12.35
CA LEU A 169 -3.36 -30.56 12.97
C LEU A 169 -4.78 -30.64 12.40
N SER A 170 -5.75 -30.24 13.23
CA SER A 170 -7.11 -29.97 12.75
C SER A 170 -7.64 -28.69 13.39
N GLY A 171 -8.38 -27.88 12.63
CA GLY A 171 -9.07 -26.72 13.15
C GLY A 171 -10.24 -27.11 14.05
N THR A 172 -10.55 -26.29 15.04
CA THR A 172 -11.71 -26.47 15.93
C THR A 172 -12.72 -25.36 15.73
N GLY A 173 -13.98 -25.73 15.66
CA GLY A 173 -15.09 -24.77 15.51
C GLY A 173 -15.47 -24.46 14.07
N PRO A 174 -16.61 -23.76 13.89
CA PRO A 174 -17.22 -23.55 12.57
C PRO A 174 -16.51 -22.49 11.71
N LEU A 175 -15.59 -21.73 12.29
CA LEU A 175 -14.86 -20.65 11.61
C LEU A 175 -13.40 -21.05 11.31
N ALA A 176 -13.05 -22.32 11.52
CA ALA A 176 -11.76 -22.85 11.14
C ALA A 176 -11.74 -23.11 9.62
N ASP A 177 -10.82 -22.48 8.93
CA ASP A 177 -10.66 -22.56 7.47
C ASP A 177 -9.22 -22.91 7.11
N SER A 178 -9.07 -24.03 6.37
CA SER A 178 -7.79 -24.49 5.85
C SER A 178 -7.57 -23.91 4.48
N LEU A 179 -6.78 -22.85 4.37
CA LEU A 179 -6.53 -22.14 3.11
C LEU A 179 -5.53 -22.87 2.19
N ALA A 180 -4.69 -23.72 2.77
CA ALA A 180 -3.84 -24.63 2.03
C ALA A 180 -3.69 -25.95 2.82
N ILE A 181 -3.64 -27.07 2.10
CA ILE A 181 -3.68 -28.41 2.67
C ILE A 181 -2.55 -29.24 2.04
N PHE A 182 -1.88 -30.04 2.86
CA PHE A 182 -0.96 -31.09 2.40
C PHE A 182 -1.72 -32.28 1.84
N ASP A 183 -1.09 -33.07 0.97
CA ASP A 183 -1.64 -34.32 0.44
C ASP A 183 -2.04 -35.30 1.56
N SER A 184 -1.46 -35.14 2.75
CA SER A 184 -1.84 -35.89 3.95
C SER A 184 -3.23 -35.52 4.51
N GLY A 185 -3.86 -34.45 4.01
CA GLY A 185 -5.09 -33.88 4.53
C GLY A 185 -4.91 -32.93 5.72
N SER A 186 -3.69 -32.77 6.25
CA SER A 186 -3.42 -31.81 7.32
C SER A 186 -3.23 -30.40 6.78
N PRO A 187 -3.72 -29.37 7.47
CA PRO A 187 -3.54 -28.00 6.99
C PRO A 187 -2.08 -27.56 7.01
N LEU A 188 -1.63 -26.97 5.90
CA LEU A 188 -0.42 -26.17 5.81
C LEU A 188 -0.67 -24.76 6.33
N TRP A 189 -1.77 -24.17 5.93
CA TRP A 189 -2.17 -22.82 6.30
C TRP A 189 -3.60 -22.84 6.81
N LEU A 190 -3.71 -22.71 8.13
CA LEU A 190 -4.98 -22.72 8.84
C LEU A 190 -5.28 -21.32 9.38
N GLN A 191 -6.47 -20.84 9.13
CA GLN A 191 -7.03 -19.66 9.79
C GLN A 191 -8.19 -20.05 10.69
N ASN A 192 -8.33 -19.38 11.83
CA ASN A 192 -9.45 -19.59 12.72
C ASN A 192 -9.83 -18.30 13.44
N GLN A 193 -11.07 -18.22 13.86
CA GLN A 193 -11.57 -17.12 14.67
C GLN A 193 -12.37 -17.68 15.85
N ILE A 194 -11.94 -17.33 17.06
CA ILE A 194 -12.62 -17.67 18.31
C ILE A 194 -13.07 -16.36 18.96
N GLY A 195 -14.37 -16.10 18.93
CA GLY A 195 -14.91 -14.80 19.35
C GLY A 195 -14.30 -13.66 18.54
N GLU A 196 -13.62 -12.73 19.21
CA GLU A 196 -12.95 -11.60 18.54
C GLU A 196 -11.48 -11.85 18.18
N THR A 197 -10.92 -12.97 18.64
CA THR A 197 -9.52 -13.32 18.42
C THR A 197 -9.36 -14.09 17.11
N ARG A 198 -8.55 -13.56 16.21
CA ARG A 198 -8.17 -14.21 14.95
C ARG A 198 -6.81 -14.89 15.12
N SER A 199 -6.69 -16.08 14.56
CA SER A 199 -5.46 -16.88 14.62
C SER A 199 -5.10 -17.46 13.26
N THR A 200 -3.81 -17.55 12.99
CA THR A 200 -3.27 -18.22 11.79
C THR A 200 -2.13 -19.15 12.19
N ILE A 201 -2.08 -20.33 11.58
CA ILE A 201 -0.98 -21.29 11.75
C ILE A 201 -0.39 -21.64 10.39
N PHE A 202 0.94 -21.57 10.30
CA PHE A 202 1.73 -22.12 9.20
C PHE A 202 2.46 -23.38 9.70
N ASN A 203 2.06 -24.53 9.19
CA ASN A 203 2.52 -25.85 9.65
C ASN A 203 3.71 -26.39 8.83
N ALA A 204 4.60 -25.50 8.41
CA ALA A 204 5.80 -25.86 7.65
C ALA A 204 7.04 -25.16 8.23
N PRO A 205 8.03 -25.91 8.74
CA PRO A 205 9.27 -25.34 9.26
C PRO A 205 10.15 -24.71 8.20
N ASP A 206 9.91 -25.00 6.94
CA ASP A 206 10.64 -24.55 5.76
C ASP A 206 9.82 -23.59 4.87
N ILE A 207 8.75 -23.00 5.40
CA ILE A 207 7.88 -22.05 4.66
C ILE A 207 8.65 -20.89 4.03
N HIS A 208 9.84 -20.57 4.55
CA HIS A 208 10.74 -19.57 3.99
C HIS A 208 11.15 -19.89 2.54
N SER A 209 11.11 -21.15 2.11
CA SER A 209 11.46 -21.54 0.75
C SER A 209 10.57 -20.88 -0.29
N LEU A 210 9.31 -20.61 0.04
CA LEU A 210 8.36 -19.89 -0.80
C LEU A 210 8.79 -18.44 -1.10
N TYR A 211 9.70 -17.87 -0.30
CA TYR A 211 10.24 -16.53 -0.55
C TYR A 211 11.08 -16.48 -1.83
N TYR A 212 11.66 -17.58 -2.22
CA TYR A 212 12.49 -17.68 -3.44
C TYR A 212 11.66 -18.12 -4.65
N TYR A 213 10.41 -18.47 -4.43
CA TYR A 213 9.49 -18.89 -5.48
C TYR A 213 8.76 -17.69 -6.06
N LYS A 214 8.96 -17.44 -7.37
CA LYS A 214 8.31 -16.36 -8.10
C LYS A 214 7.08 -16.89 -8.82
N ILE A 215 5.98 -16.22 -8.66
CA ILE A 215 4.76 -16.48 -9.42
C ILE A 215 5.05 -16.13 -10.89
N GLN A 216 4.79 -17.07 -11.82
CA GLN A 216 4.96 -16.82 -13.25
C GLN A 216 4.16 -15.56 -13.64
N GLU A 217 4.75 -14.70 -14.49
CA GLU A 217 4.18 -13.46 -15.01
C GLU A 217 4.01 -12.31 -14.00
N SER A 218 4.07 -12.55 -12.69
CA SER A 218 4.06 -11.46 -11.71
C SER A 218 5.44 -11.30 -11.08
N LYS A 219 5.85 -10.04 -10.83
CA LYS A 219 7.04 -9.75 -10.04
C LYS A 219 6.86 -10.13 -8.56
N HIS A 220 5.71 -10.71 -8.20
CA HIS A 220 5.31 -10.97 -6.82
C HIS A 220 5.83 -12.33 -6.37
N ASN A 221 6.26 -12.33 -5.15
CA ASN A 221 6.79 -13.49 -4.46
C ASN A 221 5.65 -14.18 -3.70
N LEU A 222 5.49 -15.50 -3.88
CA LEU A 222 4.40 -16.25 -3.26
C LEU A 222 4.36 -16.10 -1.74
N PHE A 223 5.51 -16.10 -1.09
CA PHE A 223 5.60 -15.89 0.36
C PHE A 223 5.04 -14.53 0.79
N LEU A 224 5.41 -13.45 0.08
CA LEU A 224 4.91 -12.12 0.39
C LEU A 224 3.39 -12.06 0.26
N THR A 225 2.85 -12.64 -0.78
CA THR A 225 1.41 -12.71 -1.01
C THR A 225 0.69 -13.43 0.13
N ILE A 226 1.20 -14.58 0.59
CA ILE A 226 0.63 -15.36 1.70
C ILE A 226 0.71 -14.57 3.02
N ILE A 227 1.85 -13.94 3.30
CA ILE A 227 2.04 -13.18 4.55
C ILE A 227 1.22 -11.89 4.56
N ASP A 228 1.14 -11.15 3.46
CA ASP A 228 0.30 -9.96 3.37
C ASP A 228 -1.18 -10.30 3.56
N LYS A 229 -1.66 -11.39 2.95
CA LYS A 229 -3.01 -11.89 3.14
C LYS A 229 -3.27 -12.24 4.61
N SER A 230 -2.35 -13.00 5.23
CA SER A 230 -2.50 -13.43 6.62
C SER A 230 -2.46 -12.24 7.58
N THR A 231 -1.49 -11.34 7.44
CA THR A 231 -1.37 -10.17 8.31
C THR A 231 -2.52 -9.19 8.13
N GLY A 232 -2.98 -8.98 6.89
CA GLY A 232 -4.14 -8.16 6.58
C GLY A 232 -5.40 -8.69 7.26
N TRP A 233 -5.66 -9.99 7.16
CA TRP A 233 -6.80 -10.62 7.82
C TRP A 233 -6.69 -10.55 9.35
N LEU A 234 -5.51 -10.85 9.91
CA LEU A 234 -5.29 -10.82 11.36
C LEU A 234 -5.46 -9.43 11.95
N LEU A 235 -4.91 -8.41 11.31
CA LEU A 235 -4.95 -7.02 11.79
C LEU A 235 -6.29 -6.32 11.49
N LYS A 236 -7.23 -6.99 10.82
CA LYS A 236 -8.45 -6.34 10.32
C LYS A 236 -8.12 -5.05 9.54
N SER A 237 -6.92 -5.03 8.97
CA SER A 237 -6.49 -3.92 8.15
C SER A 237 -7.05 -4.13 6.76
N ASP A 238 -7.62 -3.17 6.22
CA ASP A 238 -8.18 -2.90 4.91
C ASP A 238 -8.38 -3.99 3.85
N GLY A 239 -7.66 -5.07 3.90
CA GLY A 239 -7.86 -6.24 3.06
C GLY A 239 -8.83 -7.26 3.65
N ALA A 240 -9.06 -7.21 4.95
CA ALA A 240 -9.97 -8.10 5.66
C ALA A 240 -11.28 -7.42 6.07
N SER A 241 -11.35 -6.09 6.02
CA SER A 241 -12.62 -5.39 6.11
C SER A 241 -13.28 -5.42 4.73
N GLU A 242 -14.58 -5.50 4.68
CA GLU A 242 -15.41 -5.52 3.46
C GLU A 242 -15.22 -4.28 2.55
N LYS A 243 -14.35 -3.34 2.93
CA LYS A 243 -14.09 -2.10 2.18
C LYS A 243 -12.70 -2.16 1.54
N TYR A 244 -12.68 -2.50 0.27
CA TYR A 244 -11.47 -2.60 -0.53
C TYR A 244 -10.96 -1.28 -1.07
N PHE A 245 -11.88 -0.32 -1.25
CA PHE A 245 -11.58 0.96 -1.87
C PHE A 245 -11.75 2.09 -0.88
N ARG A 246 -10.85 3.07 -0.95
CA ARG A 246 -10.86 4.24 -0.09
C ARG A 246 -10.67 5.50 -0.89
N PHE A 247 -11.46 6.48 -0.53
CA PHE A 247 -11.17 7.85 -0.87
C PHE A 247 -10.13 8.41 0.11
N ASN A 248 -9.29 9.31 -0.40
CA ASN A 248 -8.28 9.97 0.43
C ASN A 248 -8.87 10.89 1.51
N LYS A 249 -10.15 11.31 1.36
CA LYS A 249 -10.92 12.12 2.33
C LYS A 249 -12.40 11.78 2.26
N ASP A 250 -13.16 12.16 3.27
CA ASP A 250 -14.63 12.09 3.27
C ASP A 250 -15.28 13.40 2.82
N ARG A 251 -14.51 14.51 2.81
CA ARG A 251 -14.98 15.84 2.43
C ARG A 251 -13.97 16.51 1.51
N TYR A 252 -14.46 17.07 0.39
CA TYR A 252 -13.67 17.70 -0.65
C TYR A 252 -14.18 19.11 -0.92
N GLN A 253 -13.32 19.96 -1.47
CA GLN A 253 -13.74 21.22 -2.05
C GLN A 253 -14.14 21.00 -3.52
N GLN A 254 -15.07 21.81 -4.02
CA GLN A 254 -15.46 21.76 -5.43
C GLN A 254 -14.24 21.95 -6.34
N GLY A 255 -14.06 21.07 -7.32
CA GLY A 255 -12.94 21.05 -8.24
C GLY A 255 -11.64 20.44 -7.70
N GLU A 256 -11.58 20.04 -6.42
CA GLU A 256 -10.44 19.33 -5.83
C GLU A 256 -10.28 17.95 -6.47
N MET A 257 -9.04 17.47 -6.57
CA MET A 257 -8.77 16.10 -7.03
C MET A 257 -9.10 15.09 -5.93
N ILE A 258 -9.99 14.18 -6.23
CA ILE A 258 -10.34 13.03 -5.40
C ILE A 258 -9.50 11.86 -5.86
N TYR A 259 -8.76 11.26 -4.93
CA TYR A 259 -8.01 10.04 -5.18
C TYR A 259 -8.71 8.86 -4.53
N ILE A 260 -8.87 7.79 -5.31
CA ILE A 260 -9.37 6.52 -4.82
C ILE A 260 -8.29 5.47 -4.93
N THR A 261 -8.06 4.74 -3.86
CA THR A 261 -7.13 3.63 -3.83
C THR A 261 -7.85 2.38 -3.35
N GLY A 262 -7.59 1.26 -3.99
CA GLY A 262 -8.17 -0.02 -3.62
C GLY A 262 -7.10 -1.07 -3.42
N SER A 263 -7.21 -1.85 -2.34
CA SER A 263 -6.47 -3.07 -2.17
C SER A 263 -7.35 -4.26 -2.52
N GLN A 264 -6.75 -5.26 -3.11
CA GLN A 264 -7.48 -6.39 -3.62
C GLN A 264 -7.80 -7.43 -2.54
N PRO A 265 -9.04 -7.95 -2.53
CA PRO A 265 -9.33 -9.23 -1.90
C PRO A 265 -8.94 -10.37 -2.83
N PHE A 266 -8.44 -11.44 -2.23
CA PHE A 266 -7.99 -12.63 -2.97
C PHE A 266 -9.10 -13.49 -3.59
N LYS A 267 -10.35 -13.14 -3.46
CA LYS A 267 -11.45 -13.89 -4.08
C LYS A 267 -11.67 -13.43 -5.51
N ASN A 268 -11.39 -14.31 -6.47
CA ASN A 268 -11.72 -14.19 -7.90
C ASN A 268 -11.08 -12.98 -8.62
N PHE A 269 -9.79 -12.77 -8.43
CA PHE A 269 -9.10 -11.70 -9.13
C PHE A 269 -8.61 -12.11 -10.52
N ASN A 270 -9.02 -11.30 -11.48
CA ASN A 270 -8.41 -11.26 -12.80
C ASN A 270 -7.88 -9.82 -12.97
N GLU A 271 -6.57 -9.64 -13.16
CA GLU A 271 -5.91 -8.33 -13.36
C GLU A 271 -6.54 -7.52 -14.50
N ASN A 272 -7.16 -8.19 -15.43
CA ASN A 272 -7.87 -7.60 -16.56
C ASN A 272 -9.32 -7.20 -16.24
N GLN A 273 -9.77 -7.40 -15.00
CA GLN A 273 -11.14 -7.09 -14.64
C GLN A 273 -11.24 -5.63 -14.22
N ALA A 274 -11.92 -4.82 -15.03
CA ALA A 274 -12.11 -3.40 -14.75
C ALA A 274 -12.97 -3.18 -13.49
N VAL A 275 -12.60 -2.22 -12.68
CA VAL A 275 -13.43 -1.73 -11.57
C VAL A 275 -14.08 -0.43 -12.00
N ASN A 276 -15.40 -0.40 -11.96
CA ASN A 276 -16.19 0.76 -12.36
C ASN A 276 -16.72 1.51 -11.16
N LEU A 277 -16.31 2.76 -10.99
CA LEU A 277 -16.85 3.70 -10.03
C LEU A 277 -18.06 4.42 -10.64
N LYS A 278 -19.21 4.37 -9.98
CA LYS A 278 -20.38 5.18 -10.31
C LYS A 278 -20.68 6.15 -9.18
N ILE A 279 -20.90 7.40 -9.50
CA ILE A 279 -21.22 8.46 -8.55
C ILE A 279 -22.64 8.96 -8.79
N TYR A 280 -23.38 9.12 -7.69
CA TYR A 280 -24.79 9.50 -7.72
C TYR A 280 -25.01 10.78 -6.90
N ASN A 281 -25.91 11.61 -7.40
CA ASN A 281 -26.51 12.69 -6.62
C ASN A 281 -28.01 12.36 -6.42
N GLY A 282 -28.36 11.87 -5.22
CA GLY A 282 -29.67 11.29 -4.97
C GLY A 282 -29.93 10.05 -5.85
N LYS A 283 -30.92 10.09 -6.71
CA LYS A 283 -31.30 8.98 -7.61
C LYS A 283 -30.63 9.06 -8.99
N SER A 284 -30.00 10.17 -9.34
CA SER A 284 -29.40 10.35 -10.67
C SER A 284 -27.90 9.98 -10.67
N SER A 285 -27.49 9.15 -11.64
CA SER A 285 -26.09 8.87 -11.91
C SER A 285 -25.46 10.09 -12.56
N LEU A 286 -24.39 10.63 -11.97
CA LEU A 286 -23.65 11.76 -12.51
C LEU A 286 -22.64 11.34 -13.57
N PHE A 287 -21.81 10.39 -13.23
CA PHE A 287 -20.81 9.83 -14.14
C PHE A 287 -20.32 8.46 -13.65
N SER A 288 -19.71 7.74 -14.57
CA SER A 288 -19.00 6.49 -14.31
C SER A 288 -17.55 6.64 -14.72
N LYS A 289 -16.63 6.10 -13.93
CA LYS A 289 -15.21 6.07 -14.24
C LYS A 289 -14.62 4.70 -13.97
N GLU A 290 -13.82 4.22 -14.88
CA GLU A 290 -13.02 3.01 -14.69
C GLU A 290 -11.81 3.32 -13.82
N ILE A 291 -11.56 2.44 -12.84
CA ILE A 291 -10.40 2.46 -11.95
C ILE A 291 -9.45 1.38 -12.45
N THR A 292 -8.23 1.77 -12.73
CA THR A 292 -7.21 0.89 -13.28
C THR A 292 -6.36 0.26 -12.20
N PHE A 293 -5.90 -0.98 -12.44
CA PHE A 293 -4.97 -1.64 -11.57
C PHE A 293 -3.54 -1.21 -11.91
N ASN A 294 -2.84 -0.69 -10.93
CA ASN A 294 -1.44 -0.32 -11.06
C ASN A 294 -0.57 -1.47 -10.57
N VAL A 295 0.13 -2.12 -11.51
CA VAL A 295 0.97 -3.29 -11.24
C VAL A 295 2.19 -2.95 -10.37
N GLU A 296 2.71 -1.71 -10.46
CA GLU A 296 3.87 -1.30 -9.67
C GLU A 296 3.54 -1.13 -8.20
N SER A 297 2.39 -0.50 -7.89
CA SER A 297 1.93 -0.30 -6.52
C SER A 297 1.11 -1.49 -6.00
N ASN A 298 0.75 -2.45 -6.86
CA ASN A 298 -0.15 -3.58 -6.58
C ASN A 298 -1.49 -3.13 -5.98
N ARG A 299 -2.07 -2.08 -6.57
CA ARG A 299 -3.30 -1.44 -6.09
C ARG A 299 -4.14 -0.95 -7.26
N TRP A 300 -5.43 -0.87 -7.01
CA TRP A 300 -6.33 -0.11 -7.85
C TRP A 300 -6.15 1.37 -7.55
N GLU A 301 -6.01 2.19 -8.57
CA GLU A 301 -5.84 3.63 -8.44
C GLU A 301 -6.73 4.35 -9.43
N GLY A 302 -7.36 5.40 -8.95
CA GLY A 302 -8.17 6.27 -9.78
C GLY A 302 -8.24 7.67 -9.21
N GLU A 303 -8.49 8.63 -10.08
CA GLU A 303 -8.65 10.02 -9.70
C GLU A 303 -9.76 10.68 -10.50
N PHE A 304 -10.45 11.62 -9.91
CA PHE A 304 -11.44 12.45 -10.60
C PHE A 304 -11.62 13.78 -9.87
N ARG A 305 -12.17 14.76 -10.54
CA ARG A 305 -12.44 16.08 -9.93
C ARG A 305 -13.73 16.05 -9.16
N ALA A 306 -13.71 16.63 -7.96
CA ALA A 306 -14.89 16.80 -7.12
C ALA A 306 -15.95 17.61 -7.88
N PRO A 307 -17.19 17.07 -7.96
CA PRO A 307 -18.29 17.74 -8.63
C PRO A 307 -18.71 19.03 -7.89
N SER A 308 -19.86 19.58 -8.25
CA SER A 308 -20.43 20.75 -7.57
C SER A 308 -20.75 20.44 -6.10
N LYS A 309 -20.92 21.47 -5.27
CA LYS A 309 -21.30 21.36 -3.86
C LYS A 309 -22.51 20.42 -3.69
N GLY A 310 -22.36 19.43 -2.79
CA GLY A 310 -23.42 18.46 -2.52
C GLY A 310 -22.96 17.24 -1.73
N LYS A 311 -23.90 16.37 -1.41
CA LYS A 311 -23.63 15.05 -0.84
C LYS A 311 -23.80 14.01 -1.94
N TYR A 312 -22.83 13.14 -2.06
CA TYR A 312 -22.74 12.16 -3.12
C TYR A 312 -22.65 10.76 -2.56
N ASP A 313 -23.36 9.84 -3.21
CA ASP A 313 -23.23 8.41 -3.00
C ASP A 313 -22.33 7.84 -4.09
N PHE A 314 -21.49 6.87 -3.76
CA PHE A 314 -20.70 6.14 -4.74
C PHE A 314 -20.93 4.64 -4.63
N GLN A 315 -20.79 3.97 -5.76
CA GLN A 315 -20.85 2.52 -5.86
C GLN A 315 -19.70 2.04 -6.76
N LEU A 316 -19.08 0.94 -6.35
CA LEU A 316 -18.01 0.29 -7.08
C LEU A 316 -18.48 -1.07 -7.56
N PHE A 317 -18.24 -1.36 -8.83
CA PHE A 317 -18.63 -2.59 -9.50
C PHE A 317 -17.40 -3.28 -10.05
N LEU A 318 -17.34 -4.60 -9.93
CA LEU A 318 -16.28 -5.41 -10.52
C LEU A 318 -16.74 -5.98 -11.85
N GLY A 319 -16.09 -5.56 -12.93
CA GLY A 319 -16.44 -5.97 -14.30
C GLY A 319 -17.87 -5.58 -14.67
N LEU A 320 -18.63 -6.56 -15.17
CA LEU A 320 -20.03 -6.40 -15.59
C LEU A 320 -21.04 -6.78 -14.50
N ASN A 321 -20.60 -7.00 -13.26
CA ASN A 321 -21.49 -7.38 -12.16
C ASN A 321 -22.49 -6.26 -11.87
N GLU A 322 -23.73 -6.60 -11.70
CA GLU A 322 -24.81 -5.66 -11.34
C GLU A 322 -24.81 -5.31 -9.84
N THR A 323 -24.23 -6.17 -9.01
CA THR A 323 -24.15 -5.94 -7.56
C THR A 323 -22.88 -5.14 -7.22
N PRO A 324 -23.00 -4.02 -6.48
CA PRO A 324 -21.84 -3.26 -6.10
C PRO A 324 -21.00 -4.03 -5.07
N ILE A 325 -19.68 -4.06 -5.28
CA ILE A 325 -18.73 -4.65 -4.31
C ILE A 325 -18.54 -3.74 -3.09
N GLN A 326 -18.76 -2.45 -3.27
CA GLN A 326 -18.68 -1.46 -2.20
C GLN A 326 -19.55 -0.25 -2.51
N ASN A 327 -20.12 0.34 -1.48
CA ASN A 327 -20.81 1.62 -1.53
C ASN A 327 -20.33 2.54 -0.40
N GLY A 328 -20.53 3.84 -0.57
CA GLY A 328 -20.19 4.82 0.44
C GLY A 328 -20.68 6.21 0.05
N LYS A 329 -20.25 7.19 0.85
CA LYS A 329 -20.66 8.59 0.69
C LYS A 329 -19.48 9.51 0.85
N PHE A 330 -19.52 10.64 0.15
CA PHE A 330 -18.61 11.76 0.37
C PHE A 330 -19.36 13.09 0.21
N GLU A 331 -18.79 14.14 0.76
CA GLU A 331 -19.37 15.48 0.70
C GLU A 331 -18.44 16.41 -0.07
N VAL A 332 -19.03 17.22 -0.96
CA VAL A 332 -18.32 18.29 -1.62
C VAL A 332 -18.84 19.62 -1.09
N VAL A 333 -17.93 20.42 -0.55
CA VAL A 333 -18.22 21.77 -0.06
C VAL A 333 -17.80 22.79 -1.09
N GLU A 334 -18.39 23.97 -0.99
CA GLU A 334 -18.04 25.11 -1.85
C GLU A 334 -16.57 25.49 -1.68
N SER A 335 -15.88 25.69 -2.79
CA SER A 335 -14.49 26.11 -2.74
C SER A 335 -14.42 27.55 -2.19
N GLN A 336 -13.75 27.69 -1.05
CA GLN A 336 -13.50 28.99 -0.42
C GLN A 336 -12.14 29.57 -0.83
N ILE A 337 -11.44 28.92 -1.76
CA ILE A 337 -10.07 29.32 -2.14
C ILE A 337 -10.06 30.73 -2.72
N GLU A 338 -11.05 31.05 -3.55
CA GLU A 338 -11.16 32.39 -4.12
C GLU A 338 -11.48 33.45 -3.08
N LEU A 339 -12.26 33.12 -2.04
CA LEU A 339 -12.62 34.02 -0.96
C LEU A 339 -11.56 34.11 0.14
N SER A 340 -10.75 33.10 0.32
CA SER A 340 -9.70 33.07 1.33
C SER A 340 -8.44 33.82 0.94
N ASN A 341 -8.23 34.07 -0.36
CA ASN A 341 -7.06 34.75 -0.91
C ASN A 341 -7.37 36.09 -1.56
N VAL A 342 -8.44 36.79 -1.12
CA VAL A 342 -8.86 38.12 -1.62
C VAL A 342 -8.07 39.25 -0.95
N TYR A 343 -6.78 39.08 -0.81
CA TYR A 343 -5.93 40.19 -0.39
C TYR A 343 -4.94 40.56 -1.49
N LEU A 344 -4.78 41.88 -1.65
CA LEU A 344 -3.80 42.40 -2.60
C LEU A 344 -2.39 42.17 -2.07
N ASN A 345 -1.66 41.23 -2.68
CA ASN A 345 -0.26 41.00 -2.34
C ASN A 345 0.64 42.05 -3.03
N GLU A 346 0.57 43.26 -2.54
CA GLU A 346 1.28 44.41 -3.10
C GLU A 346 2.79 44.20 -3.15
N LYS A 347 3.37 43.50 -2.14
CA LYS A 347 4.81 43.21 -2.10
C LYS A 347 5.22 42.31 -3.28
N LEU A 348 4.43 41.27 -3.55
CA LEU A 348 4.70 40.33 -4.67
C LEU A 348 4.56 41.06 -6.02
N LEU A 349 3.50 41.85 -6.19
CA LEU A 349 3.27 42.60 -7.43
C LEU A 349 4.37 43.62 -7.70
N LYS A 350 4.84 44.35 -6.68
CA LYS A 350 6.00 45.25 -6.79
C LYS A 350 7.28 44.49 -7.13
N LEU A 351 7.49 43.29 -6.56
CA LEU A 351 8.67 42.50 -6.85
C LEU A 351 8.65 41.94 -8.29
N ILE A 352 7.50 41.53 -8.77
CA ILE A 352 7.33 41.11 -10.17
C ILE A 352 7.59 42.25 -11.12
N SER A 353 6.98 43.42 -10.86
CA SER A 353 7.13 44.62 -11.71
C SER A 353 8.61 45.06 -11.78
N ASN A 354 9.31 45.06 -10.64
CA ASN A 354 10.73 45.44 -10.62
C ASN A 354 11.61 44.43 -11.35
N LYS A 355 11.32 43.13 -11.23
CA LYS A 355 12.10 42.07 -11.97
C LYS A 355 11.85 42.08 -13.47
N SER A 356 10.68 42.57 -13.91
CA SER A 356 10.33 42.67 -15.33
C SER A 356 10.64 44.05 -15.92
N GLU A 357 11.41 44.89 -15.20
CA GLU A 357 11.70 46.29 -15.59
C GLU A 357 10.43 47.14 -15.79
N GLY A 358 9.33 46.73 -15.19
CA GLY A 358 8.06 47.43 -15.19
C GLY A 358 7.87 48.28 -13.95
N ARG A 359 6.68 48.87 -13.83
CA ARG A 359 6.25 49.63 -12.65
C ARG A 359 4.90 49.14 -12.16
N TYR A 360 4.73 49.12 -10.85
CA TYR A 360 3.45 48.82 -10.22
C TYR A 360 2.69 50.09 -9.89
N TYR A 361 1.42 50.15 -10.28
CA TYR A 361 0.53 51.25 -10.00
C TYR A 361 -0.73 50.79 -9.27
N LEU A 362 -1.18 51.51 -8.28
CA LEU A 362 -2.51 51.32 -7.71
C LEU A 362 -3.56 51.89 -8.66
N TRP A 363 -4.78 51.36 -8.62
CA TRP A 363 -5.87 51.82 -9.47
C TRP A 363 -6.17 53.33 -9.32
N LYS A 364 -5.98 53.89 -8.14
CA LYS A 364 -6.10 55.30 -7.88
C LYS A 364 -5.09 56.15 -8.66
N ASP A 365 -3.94 55.59 -9.01
CA ASP A 365 -2.83 56.23 -9.71
C ASP A 365 -2.82 55.90 -11.23
N ARG A 366 -3.97 55.44 -11.77
CA ARG A 366 -4.13 55.01 -13.17
C ARG A 366 -3.73 56.07 -14.19
N ASP A 367 -3.92 57.37 -13.88
CA ASP A 367 -3.59 58.46 -14.80
C ASP A 367 -2.07 58.59 -14.98
N GLU A 368 -1.29 58.33 -13.94
CA GLU A 368 0.18 58.20 -14.04
C GLU A 368 0.61 57.03 -14.90
N LEU A 369 -0.11 55.88 -14.80
CA LEU A 369 0.13 54.71 -15.65
C LEU A 369 -0.06 55.09 -17.12
N PHE A 370 -1.17 55.71 -17.49
CA PHE A 370 -1.45 56.07 -18.88
C PHE A 370 -0.41 57.08 -19.44
N ASN A 371 0.06 58.01 -18.62
CA ASN A 371 1.10 58.95 -19.00
C ASN A 371 2.49 58.27 -19.13
N SER A 372 2.72 57.20 -18.44
CA SER A 372 4.00 56.45 -18.46
C SER A 372 4.10 55.42 -19.58
N ILE A 373 3.03 55.12 -20.29
CA ILE A 373 3.03 54.14 -21.38
C ILE A 373 3.74 54.77 -22.60
N THR A 374 5.02 54.53 -22.72
CA THR A 374 5.77 54.82 -23.93
C THR A 374 5.64 53.63 -24.87
N LYS A 375 5.28 53.89 -26.11
CA LYS A 375 5.25 52.90 -27.17
C LYS A 375 6.65 52.32 -27.37
N LYS A 376 6.96 51.19 -26.71
CA LYS A 376 8.16 50.43 -27.07
C LYS A 376 7.91 49.81 -28.46
N VAL A 377 8.67 50.27 -29.45
CA VAL A 377 8.73 49.58 -30.75
C VAL A 377 9.24 48.17 -30.48
N LYS A 378 8.40 47.19 -30.73
CA LYS A 378 8.83 45.80 -30.71
C LYS A 378 9.89 45.67 -31.81
N SER A 379 11.14 45.61 -31.45
CA SER A 379 12.17 45.06 -32.34
C SER A 379 11.85 43.60 -32.51
N GLU A 380 11.24 43.21 -33.61
CA GLU A 380 11.13 41.84 -34.01
C GLU A 380 12.53 41.34 -34.32
N PHE A 381 13.10 40.58 -33.44
CA PHE A 381 14.29 39.81 -33.75
C PHE A 381 13.89 38.76 -34.79
N LYS A 382 14.24 39.06 -36.07
CA LYS A 382 14.09 38.13 -37.16
C LYS A 382 15.28 37.19 -37.10
N GLU A 383 15.14 36.07 -36.42
CA GLU A 383 16.16 35.02 -36.40
C GLU A 383 16.19 34.37 -37.77
N ASN A 384 17.25 34.66 -38.53
CA ASN A 384 17.50 33.99 -39.80
C ASN A 384 18.30 32.72 -39.53
N TYR A 385 17.62 31.60 -39.55
CA TYR A 385 18.29 30.29 -39.48
C TYR A 385 18.83 29.90 -40.84
N ILE A 386 20.16 29.81 -40.99
CA ILE A 386 20.82 29.25 -42.16
C ILE A 386 20.85 27.72 -41.97
N ARG A 387 19.98 27.02 -42.67
CA ARG A 387 19.99 25.55 -42.66
C ARG A 387 21.03 25.05 -43.64
N PHE A 388 22.24 24.76 -43.17
CA PHE A 388 23.36 24.29 -43.96
C PHE A 388 23.04 23.06 -44.82
N ASN A 389 22.20 22.13 -44.31
CA ASN A 389 21.79 20.93 -45.00
C ASN A 389 20.83 21.16 -46.20
N GLN A 390 20.23 22.32 -46.29
CA GLN A 390 19.34 22.69 -47.43
C GLN A 390 19.97 23.63 -48.42
N ASN A 391 21.17 24.12 -48.14
CA ASN A 391 21.86 25.03 -49.06
C ASN A 391 22.71 24.22 -50.03
N LYS A 392 22.29 24.24 -51.32
CA LYS A 392 22.97 23.52 -52.41
C LYS A 392 24.46 23.82 -52.55
N PHE A 393 24.89 25.02 -52.13
CA PHE A 393 26.31 25.40 -52.10
C PHE A 393 27.14 24.54 -51.15
N PHE A 394 26.63 24.28 -49.93
CA PHE A 394 27.34 23.43 -48.96
C PHE A 394 27.41 21.97 -49.41
N ILE A 395 26.34 21.46 -50.02
CA ILE A 395 26.34 20.12 -50.61
C ILE A 395 27.42 20.01 -51.71
N PHE A 396 27.48 21.00 -52.60
CA PHE A 396 28.50 21.05 -53.64
C PHE A 396 29.93 21.14 -53.05
N LEU A 397 30.13 21.97 -52.03
CA LEU A 397 31.41 22.09 -51.34
C LEU A 397 31.89 20.77 -50.71
N ILE A 398 30.97 20.03 -50.07
CA ILE A 398 31.29 18.70 -49.51
C ILE A 398 31.69 17.72 -50.60
N LEU A 399 30.95 17.68 -51.72
CA LEU A 399 31.29 16.81 -52.83
C LEU A 399 32.62 17.16 -53.45
N LEU A 400 32.93 18.43 -53.58
CA LEU A 400 34.22 18.92 -54.08
C LEU A 400 35.37 18.51 -53.13
N LEU A 401 35.22 18.64 -51.84
CA LEU A 401 36.25 18.21 -50.88
C LEU A 401 36.45 16.69 -50.93
N LEU A 402 35.40 15.90 -51.04
CA LEU A 402 35.50 14.45 -51.19
C LEU A 402 36.18 14.04 -52.50
N THR A 403 35.95 14.74 -53.61
CA THR A 403 36.63 14.45 -54.89
C THR A 403 38.09 14.83 -54.81
N VAL A 404 38.47 15.93 -54.17
CA VAL A 404 39.88 16.32 -53.93
C VAL A 404 40.57 15.28 -53.03
N GLU A 405 39.92 14.88 -51.94
CA GLU A 405 40.47 13.84 -51.07
C GLU A 405 40.69 12.53 -51.85
N TRP A 406 39.72 12.10 -52.60
CA TRP A 406 39.83 10.87 -53.42
C TRP A 406 40.94 10.95 -54.44
N THR A 407 41.12 12.08 -55.15
CA THR A 407 42.19 12.28 -56.13
C THR A 407 43.56 12.27 -55.43
N ILE A 408 43.72 12.90 -54.27
CA ILE A 408 44.97 12.87 -53.49
C ILE A 408 45.27 11.45 -53.00
N ARG A 409 44.32 10.72 -52.52
CA ARG A 409 44.51 9.31 -52.11
C ARG A 409 44.96 8.46 -53.30
N LYS A 410 44.26 8.60 -54.45
CA LYS A 410 44.59 7.84 -55.65
C LYS A 410 45.95 8.16 -56.21
N THR A 411 46.37 9.43 -56.25
CA THR A 411 47.69 9.84 -56.72
C THR A 411 48.81 9.42 -55.78
N ARG A 412 48.52 9.24 -54.48
CA ARG A 412 49.53 8.78 -53.50
C ARG A 412 49.52 7.27 -53.26
N GLY A 413 48.72 6.50 -54.04
CA GLY A 413 48.69 5.05 -53.94
C GLY A 413 48.06 4.53 -52.63
N LEU A 414 47.28 5.36 -51.92
CA LEU A 414 46.53 4.99 -50.73
C LEU A 414 45.14 4.58 -51.18
N SER A 415 44.86 3.26 -51.21
CA SER A 415 43.56 2.69 -51.52
C SER A 415 42.60 2.80 -50.31
#